data_c5c68fd48f9dfcc0eb00cbf9e725efe4
#
_entry.id   c5c68fd48f9dfcc0eb00cbf9e725efe4
#
_cell.length_a   1.000
_cell.length_b   1.000
_cell.length_c   1.000
_cell.angle_alpha   90.00
_cell.angle_beta   90.00
_cell.angle_gamma   90.00
#
_symmetry.space_group_name_H-M   'P 1'
#
loop_
_entity.id
_entity.type
_entity.pdbx_description
1 polymer ?
#
loop_
_entity_poly.entity_id
_entity_poly.type
_entity_poly.pdbx_seq_one_letter_code
_entity_poly.pdbx_strand_id
1 'polypeptide(L)'
;MKEKKISVIEMPLDFGASRHGSDMGPSAIRLAGLGNKLEDLGYDIVKYDCPIQINPKEYEDFGNPKAKFLEPIKKSCITLAEEVEQAVDNDVFPLVLGGDHSIALGSIAGISAYAKKNNKRLGILYVDAHGDFNTDETSPTGNIHGECLAASCGYGLPDLTNLYFEGTKVNPKNICYVGTRDLDNGERELMKKAGVTVFSMSDIERHGFAAILKKVIVFFKSHADIVHVSFDMDVLDPMFAPGTVIPLPAGLTNREALLLMEEMADTNLVKSAEIVEVNPVLDVRNQTAILAVSLIARLLGEKIY
;
A
#
# COMPACT_ATOMS: atom_id res chain seq x y z
N MET A 1 28.07 -10.88 -3.90
CA MET A 1 26.73 -10.24 -4.05
C MET A 1 26.37 -9.67 -2.69
N LYS A 2 25.78 -8.47 -2.61
CA LYS A 2 25.31 -7.96 -1.33
C LYS A 2 24.17 -8.84 -0.83
N GLU A 3 24.19 -9.22 0.43
CA GLU A 3 23.12 -10.02 1.06
C GLU A 3 21.78 -9.27 0.93
N LYS A 4 20.75 -9.93 0.40
CA LYS A 4 19.43 -9.35 0.27
C LYS A 4 18.69 -9.54 1.60
N LYS A 5 18.58 -8.49 2.40
CA LYS A 5 17.90 -8.52 3.71
C LYS A 5 16.48 -7.97 3.62
N ILE A 6 15.56 -8.66 4.29
CA ILE A 6 14.15 -8.27 4.33
C ILE A 6 13.60 -8.33 5.75
N SER A 7 12.76 -7.36 6.09
CA SER A 7 11.93 -7.35 7.30
C SER A 7 10.47 -7.47 6.88
N VAL A 8 9.79 -8.53 7.29
CA VAL A 8 8.35 -8.70 7.09
C VAL A 8 7.64 -8.17 8.32
N ILE A 9 6.81 -7.15 8.13
CA ILE A 9 6.08 -6.45 9.20
C ILE A 9 4.59 -6.71 9.02
N GLU A 10 4.02 -7.52 9.90
CA GLU A 10 2.58 -7.81 9.88
C GLU A 10 1.79 -6.71 10.61
N MET A 11 0.81 -6.13 9.94
CA MET A 11 -0.06 -5.08 10.46
C MET A 11 -1.53 -5.50 10.38
N PRO A 12 -2.01 -6.37 11.29
CA PRO A 12 -3.38 -6.89 11.29
C PRO A 12 -4.36 -5.82 11.81
N LEU A 13 -4.56 -4.76 11.05
CA LEU A 13 -5.41 -3.62 11.37
C LEU A 13 -6.58 -3.55 10.39
N ASP A 14 -7.82 -3.48 10.88
CA ASP A 14 -9.01 -3.32 10.02
C ASP A 14 -10.00 -2.26 10.54
N PHE A 15 -9.51 -1.35 11.37
CA PHE A 15 -10.29 -0.24 11.91
C PHE A 15 -10.63 0.83 10.87
N GLY A 16 -9.80 0.98 9.83
CA GLY A 16 -9.98 2.00 8.80
C GLY A 16 -11.12 1.71 7.84
N ALA A 17 -11.62 0.49 7.81
CA ALA A 17 -12.70 0.04 6.93
C ALA A 17 -14.00 -0.25 7.72
N SER A 18 -15.17 -0.17 7.04
CA SER A 18 -16.45 -0.58 7.64
C SER A 18 -16.69 -2.09 7.56
N ARG A 19 -15.93 -2.82 6.77
CA ARG A 19 -16.00 -4.28 6.63
C ARG A 19 -14.76 -4.90 7.23
N HIS A 20 -14.97 -5.68 8.30
CA HIS A 20 -13.88 -6.34 9.01
C HIS A 20 -13.43 -7.64 8.32
N GLY A 21 -12.25 -8.12 8.72
CA GLY A 21 -11.64 -9.38 8.29
C GLY A 21 -10.31 -9.23 7.56
N SER A 22 -9.93 -8.02 7.14
CA SER A 22 -8.60 -7.78 6.56
C SER A 22 -7.47 -7.87 7.60
N ASP A 23 -7.77 -7.78 8.88
CA ASP A 23 -6.84 -8.07 9.99
C ASP A 23 -6.25 -9.49 9.91
N MET A 24 -6.96 -10.43 9.27
CA MET A 24 -6.48 -11.78 9.00
C MET A 24 -5.63 -11.89 7.74
N GLY A 25 -5.51 -10.82 6.93
CA GLY A 25 -4.74 -10.78 5.69
C GLY A 25 -3.28 -11.22 5.85
N PRO A 26 -2.52 -10.64 6.80
CA PRO A 26 -1.13 -11.06 7.05
C PRO A 26 -0.99 -12.55 7.33
N SER A 27 -1.88 -13.11 8.15
CA SER A 27 -1.90 -14.55 8.43
C SER A 27 -2.21 -15.40 7.20
N ALA A 28 -3.14 -14.96 6.34
CA ALA A 28 -3.48 -15.65 5.10
C ALA A 28 -2.29 -15.67 4.11
N ILE A 29 -1.57 -14.57 3.99
CA ILE A 29 -0.37 -14.44 3.15
C ILE A 29 0.77 -15.33 3.70
N ARG A 30 0.97 -15.34 5.03
CA ARG A 30 1.94 -16.25 5.67
C ARG A 30 1.61 -17.71 5.39
N LEU A 31 0.35 -18.12 5.53
CA LEU A 31 -0.13 -19.48 5.23
C LEU A 31 -0.03 -19.82 3.73
N ALA A 32 -0.08 -18.83 2.86
CA ALA A 32 0.17 -19.00 1.42
C ALA A 32 1.65 -19.28 1.08
N GLY A 33 2.54 -19.28 2.08
CA GLY A 33 3.94 -19.73 1.93
C GLY A 33 4.94 -18.61 1.67
N LEU A 34 4.65 -17.36 2.06
CA LEU A 34 5.55 -16.23 1.83
C LEU A 34 6.95 -16.48 2.37
N GLY A 35 7.11 -16.99 3.60
CA GLY A 35 8.43 -17.24 4.19
C GLY A 35 9.31 -18.12 3.31
N ASN A 36 8.81 -19.28 2.92
CA ASN A 36 9.52 -20.20 2.02
C ASN A 36 9.87 -19.55 0.68
N LYS A 37 8.93 -18.75 0.13
CA LYS A 37 9.15 -18.03 -1.13
C LYS A 37 10.30 -17.02 -1.01
N LEU A 38 10.41 -16.30 0.10
CA LEU A 38 11.49 -15.34 0.35
C LEU A 38 12.85 -16.05 0.49
N GLU A 39 12.89 -17.18 1.18
CA GLU A 39 14.09 -18.02 1.31
C GLU A 39 14.54 -18.56 -0.05
N ASP A 40 13.61 -19.08 -0.87
CA ASP A 40 13.87 -19.56 -2.23
C ASP A 40 14.47 -18.46 -3.14
N LEU A 41 14.09 -17.19 -2.91
CA LEU A 41 14.63 -16.04 -3.63
C LEU A 41 15.98 -15.54 -3.07
N GLY A 42 16.48 -16.20 -2.03
CA GLY A 42 17.77 -15.90 -1.39
C GLY A 42 17.75 -14.67 -0.48
N TYR A 43 16.60 -14.32 0.07
CA TYR A 43 16.49 -13.27 1.08
C TYR A 43 16.83 -13.80 2.47
N ASP A 44 17.64 -13.03 3.21
CA ASP A 44 17.83 -13.19 4.65
C ASP A 44 16.67 -12.46 5.36
N ILE A 45 15.76 -13.21 5.97
CA ILE A 45 14.61 -12.68 6.72
C ILE A 45 15.10 -12.29 8.11
N VAL A 46 15.56 -11.05 8.26
CA VAL A 46 16.12 -10.55 9.53
C VAL A 46 15.07 -10.30 10.60
N LYS A 47 13.81 -10.11 10.19
CA LYS A 47 12.66 -9.93 11.08
C LYS A 47 11.39 -10.42 10.38
N TYR A 48 10.53 -11.12 11.11
CA TYR A 48 9.17 -11.47 10.68
C TYR A 48 8.28 -11.34 11.92
N ASP A 49 7.62 -10.21 12.07
CA ASP A 49 7.00 -9.82 13.33
C ASP A 49 5.69 -9.04 13.13
N CYS A 50 4.88 -9.03 14.18
CA CYS A 50 3.67 -8.23 14.31
C CYS A 50 3.90 -7.23 15.46
N PRO A 51 4.25 -5.97 15.17
CA PRO A 51 4.63 -5.01 16.19
C PRO A 51 3.46 -4.40 16.96
N ILE A 52 2.22 -4.69 16.54
CA ILE A 52 1.01 -4.15 17.16
C ILE A 52 0.20 -5.25 17.86
N GLN A 53 -0.55 -4.84 18.87
CA GLN A 53 -1.53 -5.68 19.54
C GLN A 53 -2.88 -4.95 19.57
N ILE A 54 -3.87 -5.55 18.92
CA ILE A 54 -5.23 -5.04 18.88
C ILE A 54 -5.99 -5.49 20.11
N ASN A 55 -6.59 -4.55 20.83
CA ASN A 55 -7.50 -4.87 21.93
C ASN A 55 -8.93 -4.96 21.37
N PRO A 56 -9.65 -6.09 21.53
CA PRO A 56 -11.02 -6.23 21.03
C PRO A 56 -12.00 -5.16 21.53
N LYS A 57 -11.74 -4.52 22.66
CA LYS A 57 -12.56 -3.40 23.16
C LYS A 57 -12.45 -2.14 22.32
N GLU A 58 -11.40 -1.99 21.52
CA GLU A 58 -11.25 -0.84 20.63
C GLU A 58 -12.30 -0.83 19.51
N TYR A 59 -12.94 -1.98 19.21
CA TYR A 59 -14.06 -2.06 18.27
C TYR A 59 -15.39 -1.56 18.83
N GLU A 60 -15.51 -1.37 20.16
CA GLU A 60 -16.79 -0.99 20.80
C GLU A 60 -17.14 0.50 20.60
N ASP A 61 -16.14 1.36 20.32
CA ASP A 61 -16.35 2.80 20.15
C ASP A 61 -15.48 3.33 18.97
N PHE A 62 -16.12 3.71 17.89
CA PHE A 62 -15.44 4.29 16.74
C PHE A 62 -15.06 5.78 16.91
N GLY A 63 -15.51 6.44 18.00
CA GLY A 63 -15.17 7.84 18.29
C GLY A 63 -15.79 8.84 17.31
N ASN A 64 -14.96 9.62 16.66
CA ASN A 64 -15.39 10.65 15.72
C ASN A 64 -15.96 10.04 14.41
N PRO A 65 -17.23 10.31 14.03
CA PRO A 65 -17.83 9.76 12.83
C PRO A 65 -17.17 10.23 11.51
N LYS A 66 -16.38 11.30 11.54
CA LYS A 66 -15.61 11.80 10.39
C LYS A 66 -14.19 11.26 10.32
N ALA A 67 -13.75 10.56 11.35
CA ALA A 67 -12.44 9.89 11.41
C ALA A 67 -12.57 8.73 12.40
N LYS A 68 -13.19 7.65 11.95
CA LYS A 68 -13.48 6.50 12.79
C LYS A 68 -12.20 5.82 13.24
N PHE A 69 -12.18 5.40 14.50
CA PHE A 69 -11.04 4.69 15.11
C PHE A 69 -9.70 5.43 15.00
N LEU A 70 -9.73 6.77 15.01
CA LEU A 70 -8.56 7.62 14.83
C LEU A 70 -7.40 7.22 15.76
N GLU A 71 -7.66 7.07 17.08
CA GLU A 71 -6.59 6.82 18.05
C GLU A 71 -5.91 5.45 17.90
N PRO A 72 -6.61 4.30 17.75
CA PRO A 72 -5.96 3.02 17.52
C PRO A 72 -5.22 3.00 16.16
N ILE A 73 -5.74 3.63 15.10
CA ILE A 73 -5.07 3.74 13.81
C ILE A 73 -3.78 4.56 13.94
N LYS A 74 -3.83 5.75 14.56
CA LYS A 74 -2.64 6.59 14.79
C LYS A 74 -1.56 5.83 15.55
N LYS A 75 -1.91 5.22 16.66
CA LYS A 75 -0.97 4.45 17.50
C LYS A 75 -0.29 3.34 16.70
N SER A 76 -1.07 2.56 15.96
CA SER A 76 -0.54 1.47 15.14
C SER A 76 0.34 1.97 13.99
N CYS A 77 -0.07 3.05 13.31
CA CYS A 77 0.69 3.64 12.23
C CYS A 77 2.00 4.32 12.69
N ILE A 78 2.05 4.89 13.90
CA ILE A 78 3.30 5.40 14.47
C ILE A 78 4.30 4.24 14.68
N THR A 79 3.83 3.14 15.29
CA THR A 79 4.68 1.94 15.46
C THR A 79 5.17 1.41 14.12
N LEU A 80 4.29 1.34 13.10
CA LEU A 80 4.69 0.92 11.76
C LEU A 80 5.74 1.85 11.14
N ALA A 81 5.58 3.16 11.30
CA ALA A 81 6.53 4.13 10.76
C ALA A 81 7.93 3.95 11.36
N GLU A 82 8.02 3.70 12.69
CA GLU A 82 9.29 3.39 13.38
C GLU A 82 9.93 2.13 12.80
N GLU A 83 9.17 1.06 12.61
CA GLU A 83 9.67 -0.20 12.05
C GLU A 83 10.17 -0.05 10.61
N VAL A 84 9.43 0.69 9.77
CA VAL A 84 9.82 0.93 8.37
C VAL A 84 11.08 1.79 8.30
N GLU A 85 11.15 2.90 9.04
CA GLU A 85 12.35 3.77 9.07
C GLU A 85 13.56 2.99 9.57
N GLN A 86 13.42 2.24 10.65
CA GLN A 86 14.52 1.43 11.21
C GLN A 86 15.02 0.37 10.22
N ALA A 87 14.12 -0.30 9.49
CA ALA A 87 14.50 -1.30 8.49
C ALA A 87 15.33 -0.66 7.38
N VAL A 88 14.85 0.43 6.79
CA VAL A 88 15.52 1.09 5.65
C VAL A 88 16.84 1.73 6.07
N ASP A 89 16.93 2.30 7.28
CA ASP A 89 18.18 2.85 7.84
C ASP A 89 19.28 1.79 8.00
N ASN A 90 18.89 0.53 8.23
CA ASN A 90 19.80 -0.62 8.31
C ASN A 90 20.01 -1.35 6.95
N ASP A 91 19.59 -0.74 5.84
CA ASP A 91 19.65 -1.32 4.49
C ASP A 91 18.92 -2.67 4.38
N VAL A 92 17.84 -2.82 5.13
CA VAL A 92 16.89 -3.93 5.09
C VAL A 92 15.63 -3.48 4.34
N PHE A 93 15.11 -4.31 3.45
CA PHE A 93 13.87 -4.02 2.72
C PHE A 93 12.65 -4.25 3.63
N PRO A 94 11.86 -3.22 3.99
CA PRO A 94 10.61 -3.43 4.71
C PRO A 94 9.51 -3.87 3.73
N LEU A 95 8.96 -5.06 3.99
CA LEU A 95 7.76 -5.57 3.37
C LEU A 95 6.65 -5.58 4.40
N VAL A 96 5.66 -4.72 4.21
CA VAL A 96 4.51 -4.62 5.11
C VAL A 96 3.37 -5.49 4.58
N LEU A 97 2.86 -6.36 5.43
CA LEU A 97 1.63 -7.11 5.17
C LEU A 97 0.51 -6.45 5.95
N GLY A 98 -0.34 -5.74 5.25
CA GLY A 98 -1.39 -4.94 5.87
C GLY A 98 -2.69 -5.68 6.11
N GLY A 99 -3.51 -5.05 6.93
CA GLY A 99 -4.94 -5.22 6.98
C GLY A 99 -5.61 -4.28 5.96
N ASP A 100 -6.39 -3.30 6.44
CA ASP A 100 -6.95 -2.27 5.59
C ASP A 100 -5.89 -1.21 5.16
N HIS A 101 -6.21 -0.41 4.15
CA HIS A 101 -5.26 0.54 3.57
C HIS A 101 -4.88 1.73 4.48
N SER A 102 -5.53 1.92 5.65
CA SER A 102 -5.13 2.98 6.59
C SER A 102 -3.69 2.85 7.10
N ILE A 103 -3.11 1.64 7.02
CA ILE A 103 -1.71 1.40 7.40
C ILE A 103 -0.71 2.17 6.53
N ALA A 104 -1.09 2.59 5.31
CA ALA A 104 -0.28 3.43 4.43
C ALA A 104 0.15 4.74 5.11
N LEU A 105 -0.62 5.26 6.05
CA LEU A 105 -0.21 6.40 6.90
C LEU A 105 1.12 6.14 7.60
N GLY A 106 1.32 4.94 8.12
CA GLY A 106 2.53 4.54 8.83
C GLY A 106 3.67 4.20 7.89
N SER A 107 3.44 3.34 6.90
CA SER A 107 4.47 2.89 5.97
C SER A 107 5.05 4.06 5.16
N ILE A 108 4.19 4.96 4.64
CA ILE A 108 4.61 6.17 3.92
C ILE A 108 5.33 7.13 4.86
N ALA A 109 4.89 7.30 6.11
CA ALA A 109 5.58 8.17 7.06
C ALA A 109 6.99 7.67 7.37
N GLY A 110 7.18 6.37 7.60
CA GLY A 110 8.47 5.77 7.89
C GLY A 110 9.46 5.90 6.74
N ILE A 111 9.06 5.51 5.51
CA ILE A 111 9.94 5.66 4.33
C ILE A 111 10.20 7.13 4.00
N SER A 112 9.25 8.03 4.28
CA SER A 112 9.40 9.46 4.10
C SER A 112 10.42 10.06 5.06
N ALA A 113 10.44 9.63 6.33
CA ALA A 113 11.44 10.05 7.31
C ALA A 113 12.86 9.69 6.85
N TYR A 114 13.05 8.45 6.38
CA TYR A 114 14.30 8.02 5.75
C TYR A 114 14.66 8.88 4.52
N ALA A 115 13.70 9.11 3.62
CA ALA A 115 13.92 9.89 2.40
C ALA A 115 14.38 11.32 2.73
N LYS A 116 13.68 11.97 3.67
CA LYS A 116 14.02 13.33 4.16
C LYS A 116 15.41 13.40 4.77
N LYS A 117 15.76 12.45 5.64
CA LYS A 117 17.08 12.33 6.29
C LYS A 117 18.22 12.16 5.28
N ASN A 118 17.97 11.49 4.18
CA ASN A 118 18.93 11.18 3.13
C ASN A 118 18.85 12.09 1.89
N ASN A 119 18.06 13.17 1.93
CA ASN A 119 17.81 14.08 0.81
C ASN A 119 17.38 13.36 -0.48
N LYS A 120 16.52 12.35 -0.35
CA LYS A 120 15.98 11.56 -1.45
C LYS A 120 14.57 12.05 -1.82
N ARG A 121 14.26 12.08 -3.10
CA ARG A 121 12.87 12.27 -3.57
C ARG A 121 12.14 10.94 -3.45
N LEU A 122 11.10 10.91 -2.60
CA LEU A 122 10.22 9.75 -2.47
C LEU A 122 9.15 9.78 -3.55
N GLY A 123 8.99 8.68 -4.28
CA GLY A 123 7.86 8.40 -5.15
C GLY A 123 6.96 7.33 -4.53
N ILE A 124 5.66 7.43 -4.77
CA ILE A 124 4.68 6.40 -4.40
C ILE A 124 4.05 5.82 -5.65
N LEU A 125 4.23 4.54 -5.87
CA LEU A 125 3.41 3.76 -6.79
C LEU A 125 2.19 3.26 -6.01
N TYR A 126 1.03 3.82 -6.32
CA TYR A 126 -0.23 3.48 -5.67
C TYR A 126 -1.07 2.65 -6.64
N VAL A 127 -1.17 1.36 -6.38
CA VAL A 127 -1.84 0.39 -7.26
C VAL A 127 -3.16 0.03 -6.60
N ASP A 128 -4.25 0.61 -7.07
CA ASP A 128 -5.51 0.63 -6.35
C ASP A 128 -6.70 0.91 -7.28
N ALA A 129 -7.85 0.32 -6.98
CA ALA A 129 -9.12 0.64 -7.61
C ALA A 129 -9.63 2.04 -7.23
N HIS A 130 -9.29 2.50 -6.02
CA HIS A 130 -9.74 3.73 -5.38
C HIS A 130 -8.67 4.84 -5.39
N GLY A 131 -8.98 5.97 -4.81
CA GLY A 131 -8.03 7.08 -4.70
C GLY A 131 -7.39 7.20 -3.32
N ASP A 132 -8.12 6.83 -2.27
CA ASP A 132 -7.75 7.03 -0.88
C ASP A 132 -7.29 8.46 -0.59
N PHE A 133 -7.91 9.38 -1.33
CA PHE A 133 -7.59 10.80 -1.36
C PHE A 133 -8.74 11.67 -0.83
N ASN A 134 -9.69 11.07 -0.12
CA ASN A 134 -10.71 11.80 0.65
C ASN A 134 -10.07 12.49 1.87
N THR A 135 -10.82 13.39 2.47
CA THR A 135 -10.50 14.06 3.74
C THR A 135 -11.71 13.94 4.66
N ASP A 136 -11.60 14.34 5.91
CA ASP A 136 -12.71 14.44 6.86
C ASP A 136 -13.87 15.35 6.38
N GLU A 137 -13.62 16.21 5.37
CA GLU A 137 -14.62 17.05 4.73
C GLU A 137 -15.30 16.38 3.53
N THR A 138 -14.61 15.50 2.82
CA THR A 138 -15.09 14.88 1.56
C THR A 138 -15.47 13.43 1.70
N SER A 139 -14.97 12.73 2.73
CA SER A 139 -15.25 11.32 3.01
C SER A 139 -16.74 11.10 3.29
N PRO A 140 -17.42 10.25 2.51
CA PRO A 140 -18.83 9.95 2.76
C PRO A 140 -19.02 9.03 3.97
N THR A 141 -17.99 8.34 4.40
CA THR A 141 -18.05 7.31 5.43
C THR A 141 -17.32 7.66 6.72
N GLY A 142 -16.31 8.53 6.67
CA GLY A 142 -15.36 8.77 7.76
C GLY A 142 -14.42 7.61 8.03
N ASN A 143 -14.28 6.70 7.07
CA ASN A 143 -13.35 5.58 7.12
C ASN A 143 -11.95 6.04 6.72
N ILE A 144 -10.97 5.89 7.60
CA ILE A 144 -9.62 6.45 7.41
C ILE A 144 -8.84 5.76 6.29
N HIS A 145 -9.17 4.49 5.93
CA HIS A 145 -8.51 3.84 4.79
C HIS A 145 -8.68 4.66 3.50
N GLY A 146 -9.83 5.30 3.28
CA GLY A 146 -10.05 6.17 2.12
C GLY A 146 -9.44 7.58 2.24
N GLU A 147 -8.67 7.88 3.30
CA GLU A 147 -8.07 9.21 3.54
C GLU A 147 -6.53 9.17 3.63
N CYS A 148 -5.94 7.98 3.65
CA CYS A 148 -4.54 7.79 4.05
C CYS A 148 -3.54 8.48 3.11
N LEU A 149 -3.78 8.48 1.81
CA LEU A 149 -2.85 9.10 0.86
C LEU A 149 -3.03 10.63 0.79
N ALA A 150 -4.26 11.14 0.93
CA ALA A 150 -4.50 12.57 1.08
C ALA A 150 -3.78 13.12 2.31
N ALA A 151 -3.92 12.45 3.46
CA ALA A 151 -3.25 12.84 4.70
C ALA A 151 -1.72 12.81 4.56
N SER A 152 -1.16 11.81 3.89
CA SER A 152 0.28 11.74 3.57
C SER A 152 0.75 12.89 2.68
N CYS A 153 -0.15 13.49 1.90
CA CYS A 153 0.09 14.69 1.09
C CYS A 153 -0.16 16.01 1.85
N GLY A 154 -0.59 15.96 3.11
CA GLY A 154 -0.86 17.14 3.93
C GLY A 154 -2.29 17.68 3.80
N TYR A 155 -3.24 16.89 3.30
CA TYR A 155 -4.66 17.24 3.23
C TYR A 155 -5.46 16.49 4.29
N GLY A 156 -6.45 17.15 4.92
CA GLY A 156 -7.33 16.56 5.93
C GLY A 156 -6.90 16.86 7.37
N LEU A 157 -7.27 15.99 8.30
CA LEU A 157 -7.11 16.18 9.73
C LEU A 157 -5.63 16.33 10.15
N PRO A 158 -5.29 17.32 11.00
CA PRO A 158 -3.94 17.51 11.54
C PRO A 158 -3.38 16.26 12.25
N ASP A 159 -4.24 15.48 12.91
CA ASP A 159 -3.86 14.24 13.55
C ASP A 159 -3.28 13.19 12.58
N LEU A 160 -3.77 13.15 11.36
CA LEU A 160 -3.29 12.25 10.30
C LEU A 160 -2.14 12.89 9.51
N THR A 161 -2.26 14.16 9.13
CA THR A 161 -1.24 14.85 8.32
C THR A 161 0.09 15.05 9.07
N ASN A 162 0.07 15.13 10.40
CA ASN A 162 1.25 15.26 11.25
C ASN A 162 1.66 13.94 11.92
N LEU A 163 1.07 12.81 11.51
CA LEU A 163 1.42 11.51 12.05
C LEU A 163 2.94 11.25 11.89
N TYR A 164 3.57 10.74 12.96
CA TYR A 164 4.99 10.42 13.08
C TYR A 164 5.94 11.64 13.07
N PHE A 165 5.78 12.58 12.13
CA PHE A 165 6.47 13.87 12.13
C PHE A 165 5.59 14.94 11.49
N GLU A 166 5.86 16.20 11.81
CA GLU A 166 5.08 17.33 11.32
C GLU A 166 5.29 17.58 9.83
N GLY A 167 4.19 17.82 9.10
CA GLY A 167 4.17 18.22 7.70
C GLY A 167 4.04 17.06 6.71
N THR A 168 4.08 17.41 5.44
CA THR A 168 3.85 16.54 4.29
C THR A 168 4.85 15.38 4.21
N LYS A 169 4.37 14.16 3.99
CA LYS A 169 5.18 12.96 3.86
C LYS A 169 5.65 12.75 2.42
N VAL A 170 4.80 13.06 1.44
CA VAL A 170 5.12 12.90 0.03
C VAL A 170 4.57 14.07 -0.80
N ASN A 171 5.34 14.52 -1.79
CA ASN A 171 4.85 15.49 -2.76
C ASN A 171 3.84 14.80 -3.69
N PRO A 172 2.59 15.29 -3.82
CA PRO A 172 1.58 14.70 -4.70
C PRO A 172 2.07 14.48 -6.14
N LYS A 173 2.96 15.35 -6.64
CA LYS A 173 3.53 15.23 -7.99
C LYS A 173 4.48 14.03 -8.16
N ASN A 174 4.86 13.38 -7.07
CA ASN A 174 5.68 12.16 -7.09
C ASN A 174 4.83 10.89 -6.91
N ILE A 175 3.50 11.02 -6.95
CA ILE A 175 2.56 9.90 -6.84
C ILE A 175 2.07 9.50 -8.22
N CYS A 176 2.09 8.21 -8.49
CA CYS A 176 1.56 7.61 -9.70
C CYS A 176 0.57 6.49 -9.34
N TYR A 177 -0.68 6.68 -9.71
CA TYR A 177 -1.73 5.66 -9.58
C TYR A 177 -1.80 4.76 -10.80
N VAL A 178 -2.12 3.49 -10.57
CA VAL A 178 -2.38 2.50 -11.62
C VAL A 178 -3.61 1.67 -11.26
N GLY A 179 -4.59 1.61 -12.16
CA GLY A 179 -5.75 0.74 -12.01
C GLY A 179 -7.01 1.40 -11.45
N THR A 180 -6.92 2.68 -11.07
CA THR A 180 -8.02 3.43 -10.47
C THR A 180 -9.26 3.47 -11.36
N ARG A 181 -10.44 3.17 -10.77
CA ARG A 181 -11.72 3.10 -11.50
C ARG A 181 -12.94 3.54 -10.69
N ASP A 182 -12.78 3.76 -9.38
CA ASP A 182 -13.84 4.29 -8.52
C ASP A 182 -13.31 5.44 -7.67
N LEU A 183 -13.88 6.62 -7.84
CA LEU A 183 -13.47 7.84 -7.16
C LEU A 183 -14.69 8.66 -6.76
N ASP A 184 -14.77 9.05 -5.52
CA ASP A 184 -15.71 10.05 -5.04
C ASP A 184 -15.48 11.41 -5.73
N ASN A 185 -16.54 12.21 -5.87
CA ASN A 185 -16.42 13.51 -6.56
C ASN A 185 -15.45 14.47 -5.87
N GLY A 186 -15.51 14.57 -4.53
CA GLY A 186 -14.62 15.44 -3.74
C GLY A 186 -13.18 15.00 -3.84
N GLU A 187 -12.94 13.72 -3.74
CA GLU A 187 -11.64 13.07 -3.89
C GLU A 187 -11.04 13.33 -5.27
N ARG A 188 -11.80 13.11 -6.34
CA ARG A 188 -11.37 13.35 -7.73
C ARG A 188 -10.92 14.80 -7.96
N GLU A 189 -11.68 15.77 -7.44
CA GLU A 189 -11.31 17.17 -7.58
C GLU A 189 -10.07 17.53 -6.77
N LEU A 190 -9.89 16.94 -5.59
CA LEU A 190 -8.70 17.15 -4.77
C LEU A 190 -7.46 16.53 -5.46
N MET A 191 -7.56 15.31 -6.00
CA MET A 191 -6.49 14.65 -6.75
C MET A 191 -6.03 15.49 -7.95
N LYS A 192 -6.97 16.04 -8.73
CA LYS A 192 -6.67 16.95 -9.85
C LYS A 192 -5.94 18.20 -9.37
N LYS A 193 -6.43 18.84 -8.30
CA LYS A 193 -5.83 20.05 -7.70
C LYS A 193 -4.43 19.77 -7.16
N ALA A 194 -4.22 18.63 -6.53
CA ALA A 194 -2.93 18.21 -5.99
C ALA A 194 -1.91 17.87 -7.09
N GLY A 195 -2.39 17.48 -8.27
CA GLY A 195 -1.56 17.20 -9.43
C GLY A 195 -0.91 15.81 -9.39
N VAL A 196 -1.59 14.83 -8.79
CA VAL A 196 -1.18 13.42 -8.86
C VAL A 196 -1.32 12.88 -10.28
N THR A 197 -0.47 11.93 -10.65
CA THR A 197 -0.58 11.24 -11.94
C THR A 197 -1.45 10.00 -11.79
N VAL A 198 -2.46 9.85 -12.65
CA VAL A 198 -3.38 8.71 -12.62
C VAL A 198 -3.40 8.01 -13.98
N PHE A 199 -3.14 6.71 -13.98
CA PHE A 199 -3.39 5.80 -15.09
C PHE A 199 -4.58 4.91 -14.72
N SER A 200 -5.78 5.36 -15.10
CA SER A 200 -7.04 4.67 -14.82
C SER A 200 -7.18 3.38 -15.64
N MET A 201 -8.12 2.51 -15.23
CA MET A 201 -8.47 1.34 -16.06
C MET A 201 -8.91 1.75 -17.47
N SER A 202 -9.59 2.89 -17.62
CA SER A 202 -9.94 3.43 -18.94
C SER A 202 -8.74 3.82 -19.79
N ASP A 203 -7.65 4.30 -19.18
CA ASP A 203 -6.41 4.60 -19.91
C ASP A 203 -5.69 3.32 -20.32
N ILE A 204 -5.71 2.32 -19.46
CA ILE A 204 -5.14 0.99 -19.73
C ILE A 204 -5.88 0.35 -20.91
N GLU A 205 -7.20 0.38 -20.91
CA GLU A 205 -8.01 -0.17 -22.00
C GLU A 205 -7.75 0.54 -23.34
N ARG A 206 -7.66 1.87 -23.34
CA ARG A 206 -7.45 2.66 -24.56
C ARG A 206 -6.05 2.53 -25.16
N HIS A 207 -5.03 2.40 -24.32
CA HIS A 207 -3.64 2.48 -24.74
C HIS A 207 -2.88 1.16 -24.65
N GLY A 208 -3.46 0.17 -23.98
CA GLY A 208 -2.82 -1.10 -23.65
C GLY A 208 -1.87 -1.00 -22.45
N PHE A 209 -1.87 -2.02 -21.61
CA PHE A 209 -1.12 -2.06 -20.36
C PHE A 209 0.39 -1.82 -20.54
N ALA A 210 1.00 -2.43 -21.56
CA ALA A 210 2.44 -2.27 -21.82
C ALA A 210 2.85 -0.82 -22.12
N ALA A 211 1.98 -0.05 -22.76
CA ALA A 211 2.26 1.37 -23.03
C ALA A 211 2.12 2.22 -21.75
N ILE A 212 1.15 1.90 -20.90
CA ILE A 212 0.99 2.55 -19.59
C ILE A 212 2.18 2.21 -18.70
N LEU A 213 2.59 0.95 -18.62
CA LEU A 213 3.73 0.51 -17.82
C LEU A 213 5.02 1.27 -18.18
N LYS A 214 5.30 1.48 -19.47
CA LYS A 214 6.43 2.32 -19.90
C LYS A 214 6.33 3.75 -19.37
N LYS A 215 5.13 4.33 -19.35
CA LYS A 215 4.91 5.67 -18.78
C LYS A 215 5.14 5.71 -17.27
N VAL A 216 4.70 4.68 -16.54
CA VAL A 216 4.95 4.53 -15.09
C VAL A 216 6.45 4.49 -14.80
N ILE A 217 7.21 3.67 -15.54
CA ILE A 217 8.67 3.57 -15.37
C ILE A 217 9.37 4.91 -15.66
N VAL A 218 9.00 5.58 -16.76
CA VAL A 218 9.55 6.89 -17.12
C VAL A 218 9.20 7.93 -16.05
N PHE A 219 7.98 7.89 -15.52
CA PHE A 219 7.56 8.78 -14.44
C PHE A 219 8.47 8.63 -13.22
N PHE A 220 8.67 7.44 -12.69
CA PHE A 220 9.50 7.26 -11.49
C PHE A 220 10.98 7.59 -11.74
N LYS A 221 11.55 7.23 -12.90
CA LYS A 221 12.92 7.60 -13.25
C LYS A 221 13.14 9.11 -13.25
N SER A 222 12.11 9.93 -13.52
CA SER A 222 12.21 11.39 -13.54
C SER A 222 11.82 12.06 -12.22
N HIS A 223 10.94 11.46 -11.42
CA HIS A 223 10.34 12.11 -10.24
C HIS A 223 10.85 11.57 -8.90
N ALA A 224 11.50 10.41 -8.86
CA ALA A 224 11.88 9.76 -7.60
C ALA A 224 13.33 9.26 -7.62
N ASP A 225 13.95 9.27 -6.44
CA ASP A 225 15.24 8.61 -6.18
C ASP A 225 15.03 7.26 -5.48
N ILE A 226 13.90 7.13 -4.77
CA ILE A 226 13.41 5.89 -4.16
C ILE A 226 11.89 5.82 -4.33
N VAL A 227 11.36 4.60 -4.42
CA VAL A 227 9.93 4.33 -4.58
C VAL A 227 9.42 3.42 -3.46
N HIS A 228 8.30 3.78 -2.89
CA HIS A 228 7.44 2.90 -2.10
C HIS A 228 6.32 2.37 -2.99
N VAL A 229 6.10 1.06 -2.95
CA VAL A 229 4.98 0.42 -3.65
C VAL A 229 3.88 0.13 -2.64
N SER A 230 2.74 0.80 -2.78
CA SER A 230 1.52 0.51 -2.04
C SER A 230 0.57 -0.23 -2.97
N PHE A 231 0.32 -1.49 -2.68
CA PHE A 231 -0.47 -2.38 -3.54
C PHE A 231 -1.72 -2.86 -2.81
N ASP A 232 -2.86 -2.31 -3.22
CA ASP A 232 -4.17 -2.80 -2.81
C ASP A 232 -4.59 -3.98 -3.70
N MET A 233 -4.97 -5.08 -3.06
CA MET A 233 -5.40 -6.27 -3.80
C MET A 233 -6.71 -6.08 -4.55
N ASP A 234 -7.51 -5.05 -4.23
CA ASP A 234 -8.76 -4.75 -4.89
C ASP A 234 -8.60 -4.06 -6.26
N VAL A 235 -7.37 -3.62 -6.59
CA VAL A 235 -7.04 -3.19 -7.96
C VAL A 235 -7.29 -4.30 -8.97
N LEU A 236 -7.13 -5.54 -8.54
CA LEU A 236 -7.37 -6.73 -9.36
C LEU A 236 -8.87 -6.93 -9.60
N ASP A 237 -9.19 -7.52 -10.74
CA ASP A 237 -10.56 -7.98 -10.96
C ASP A 237 -10.92 -9.08 -9.95
N PRO A 238 -12.12 -9.07 -9.35
CA PRO A 238 -12.56 -10.08 -8.39
C PRO A 238 -12.54 -11.52 -8.92
N MET A 239 -12.45 -11.70 -10.23
CA MET A 239 -12.21 -13.02 -10.83
C MET A 239 -10.86 -13.62 -10.39
N PHE A 240 -9.87 -12.77 -10.16
CA PHE A 240 -8.51 -13.17 -9.75
C PHE A 240 -8.26 -12.99 -8.26
N ALA A 241 -8.83 -11.95 -7.65
CA ALA A 241 -8.69 -11.62 -6.24
C ALA A 241 -10.07 -11.34 -5.58
N PRO A 242 -10.87 -12.37 -5.31
CA PRO A 242 -12.20 -12.21 -4.71
C PRO A 242 -12.14 -11.79 -3.23
N GLY A 243 -11.04 -12.09 -2.54
CA GLY A 243 -10.86 -11.86 -1.11
C GLY A 243 -10.33 -10.46 -0.80
N THR A 244 -11.09 -9.42 -1.15
CA THR A 244 -10.78 -8.02 -0.84
C THR A 244 -11.94 -7.35 -0.11
N VAL A 245 -11.67 -6.27 0.63
CA VAL A 245 -12.71 -5.57 1.42
C VAL A 245 -13.76 -4.94 0.52
N ILE A 246 -13.35 -4.32 -0.60
CA ILE A 246 -14.26 -3.68 -1.58
C ILE A 246 -13.97 -4.25 -2.98
N PRO A 247 -14.45 -5.46 -3.28
CA PRO A 247 -14.22 -6.07 -4.60
C PRO A 247 -14.97 -5.29 -5.68
N LEU A 248 -14.25 -4.74 -6.65
CA LEU A 248 -14.79 -3.94 -7.73
C LEU A 248 -14.47 -4.59 -9.10
N PRO A 249 -15.46 -4.87 -9.96
CA PRO A 249 -15.22 -5.44 -11.29
C PRO A 249 -14.44 -4.54 -12.25
N ALA A 250 -13.99 -5.10 -13.37
CA ALA A 250 -13.21 -4.44 -14.41
C ALA A 250 -11.83 -3.94 -13.94
N GLY A 251 -11.18 -4.73 -13.07
CA GLY A 251 -9.85 -4.49 -12.56
C GLY A 251 -8.73 -5.04 -13.45
N LEU A 252 -7.50 -4.92 -12.93
CA LEU A 252 -6.34 -5.53 -13.56
C LEU A 252 -6.45 -7.05 -13.57
N THR A 253 -5.91 -7.65 -14.60
CA THR A 253 -5.67 -9.10 -14.61
C THR A 253 -4.45 -9.44 -13.74
N ASN A 254 -4.38 -10.69 -13.28
CA ASN A 254 -3.20 -11.17 -12.56
C ASN A 254 -1.91 -11.05 -13.41
N ARG A 255 -1.97 -11.20 -14.73
CA ARG A 255 -0.81 -11.05 -15.63
C ARG A 255 -0.30 -9.62 -15.69
N GLU A 256 -1.20 -8.64 -15.77
CA GLU A 256 -0.84 -7.21 -15.76
C GLU A 256 -0.19 -6.81 -14.44
N ALA A 257 -0.78 -7.23 -13.33
CA ALA A 257 -0.23 -6.95 -12.01
C ALA A 257 1.14 -7.60 -11.78
N LEU A 258 1.31 -8.87 -12.16
CA LEU A 258 2.61 -9.56 -12.08
C LEU A 258 3.68 -8.86 -12.94
N LEU A 259 3.32 -8.43 -14.15
CA LEU A 259 4.25 -7.69 -15.02
C LEU A 259 4.60 -6.32 -14.45
N LEU A 260 3.64 -5.60 -13.84
CA LEU A 260 3.91 -4.33 -13.16
C LEU A 260 4.97 -4.50 -12.06
N MET A 261 4.79 -5.52 -11.22
CA MET A 261 5.71 -5.78 -10.10
C MET A 261 7.10 -6.18 -10.60
N GLU A 262 7.19 -7.02 -11.63
CA GLU A 262 8.47 -7.43 -12.24
C GLU A 262 9.23 -6.24 -12.85
N GLU A 263 8.55 -5.41 -13.62
CA GLU A 263 9.16 -4.23 -14.25
C GLU A 263 9.56 -3.16 -13.22
N MET A 264 8.79 -3.01 -12.14
CA MET A 264 9.18 -2.12 -11.04
C MET A 264 10.42 -2.63 -10.30
N ALA A 265 10.56 -3.94 -10.10
CA ALA A 265 11.78 -4.53 -9.56
C ALA A 265 13.01 -4.18 -10.40
N ASP A 266 12.90 -4.25 -11.72
CA ASP A 266 13.99 -3.97 -12.67
C ASP A 266 14.42 -2.48 -12.67
N THR A 267 13.59 -1.57 -12.14
CA THR A 267 14.00 -0.16 -11.99
C THR A 267 15.09 0.03 -10.93
N ASN A 268 15.23 -0.87 -9.98
CA ASN A 268 16.06 -0.74 -8.77
C ASN A 268 15.74 0.49 -7.91
N LEU A 269 14.58 1.11 -8.11
CA LEU A 269 14.14 2.26 -7.32
C LEU A 269 13.35 1.86 -6.08
N VAL A 270 12.74 0.66 -6.07
CA VAL A 270 11.85 0.23 -4.98
C VAL A 270 12.66 -0.04 -3.72
N LYS A 271 12.29 0.64 -2.63
CA LYS A 271 12.97 0.57 -1.33
C LYS A 271 12.09 0.02 -0.21
N SER A 272 10.79 0.00 -0.40
CA SER A 272 9.80 -0.55 0.52
C SER A 272 8.54 -0.92 -0.23
N ALA A 273 7.75 -1.82 0.32
CA ALA A 273 6.44 -2.17 -0.24
C ALA A 273 5.46 -2.56 0.85
N GLU A 274 4.18 -2.39 0.54
CA GLU A 274 3.07 -2.95 1.31
C GLU A 274 2.08 -3.66 0.40
N ILE A 275 1.43 -4.70 0.93
CA ILE A 275 0.28 -5.38 0.34
C ILE A 275 -0.87 -5.26 1.33
N VAL A 276 -2.01 -4.75 0.88
CA VAL A 276 -3.15 -4.43 1.75
C VAL A 276 -4.46 -5.00 1.22
N GLU A 277 -5.50 -4.92 2.05
CA GLU A 277 -6.91 -5.25 1.75
C GLU A 277 -7.17 -6.73 1.44
N VAL A 278 -6.23 -7.64 1.78
CA VAL A 278 -6.51 -9.07 1.71
C VAL A 278 -7.50 -9.45 2.82
N ASN A 279 -8.69 -9.90 2.43
CA ASN A 279 -9.74 -10.34 3.36
C ASN A 279 -10.07 -11.83 3.16
N PRO A 280 -9.50 -12.73 3.98
CA PRO A 280 -9.69 -14.17 3.83
C PRO A 280 -11.13 -14.64 4.08
N VAL A 281 -11.94 -13.84 4.80
CA VAL A 281 -13.36 -14.16 5.06
C VAL A 281 -14.18 -14.15 3.76
N LEU A 282 -13.76 -13.31 2.81
CA LEU A 282 -14.42 -13.15 1.51
C LEU A 282 -13.76 -13.97 0.41
N ASP A 283 -12.60 -14.57 0.71
CA ASP A 283 -11.76 -15.23 -0.28
C ASP A 283 -12.22 -16.67 -0.59
N VAL A 284 -11.80 -17.15 -1.74
CA VAL A 284 -12.06 -18.51 -2.20
C VAL A 284 -10.76 -19.31 -2.12
N ARG A 285 -10.66 -20.23 -1.15
CA ARG A 285 -9.50 -21.13 -0.98
C ARG A 285 -8.17 -20.39 -0.88
N ASN A 286 -8.14 -19.24 -0.25
CA ASN A 286 -6.97 -18.39 -0.09
C ASN A 286 -6.34 -17.89 -1.42
N GLN A 287 -7.14 -17.82 -2.49
CA GLN A 287 -6.68 -17.46 -3.84
C GLN A 287 -6.02 -16.07 -3.87
N THR A 288 -6.61 -15.09 -3.20
CA THR A 288 -6.12 -13.72 -3.14
C THR A 288 -4.76 -13.64 -2.44
N ALA A 289 -4.61 -14.31 -1.30
CA ALA A 289 -3.33 -14.33 -0.59
C ALA A 289 -2.23 -15.11 -1.35
N ILE A 290 -2.58 -16.19 -2.07
CA ILE A 290 -1.63 -16.90 -2.95
C ILE A 290 -1.14 -15.98 -4.07
N LEU A 291 -2.05 -15.18 -4.66
CA LEU A 291 -1.68 -14.20 -5.67
C LEU A 291 -0.82 -13.08 -5.09
N ALA A 292 -1.11 -12.62 -3.86
CA ALA A 292 -0.27 -11.64 -3.15
C ALA A 292 1.17 -12.12 -2.99
N VAL A 293 1.40 -13.40 -2.61
CA VAL A 293 2.73 -14.00 -2.53
C VAL A 293 3.43 -13.96 -3.89
N SER A 294 2.71 -14.24 -4.98
CA SER A 294 3.27 -14.20 -6.33
C SER A 294 3.67 -12.78 -6.75
N LEU A 295 2.86 -11.77 -6.41
CA LEU A 295 3.15 -10.35 -6.66
C LEU A 295 4.38 -9.90 -5.88
N ILE A 296 4.47 -10.24 -4.61
CA ILE A 296 5.64 -9.97 -3.77
C ILE A 296 6.90 -10.60 -4.38
N ALA A 297 6.82 -11.86 -4.80
CA ALA A 297 7.95 -12.56 -5.41
C ALA A 297 8.46 -11.84 -6.66
N ARG A 298 7.56 -11.37 -7.54
CA ARG A 298 7.93 -10.58 -8.73
C ARG A 298 8.60 -9.27 -8.37
N LEU A 299 8.04 -8.53 -7.40
CA LEU A 299 8.62 -7.27 -6.94
C LEU A 299 10.02 -7.47 -6.34
N LEU A 300 10.27 -8.61 -5.73
CA LEU A 300 11.55 -8.99 -5.13
C LEU A 300 12.52 -9.67 -6.11
N GLY A 301 12.18 -9.73 -7.39
CA GLY A 301 13.06 -10.12 -8.47
C GLY A 301 12.92 -11.58 -8.94
N GLU A 302 11.80 -12.26 -8.63
CA GLU A 302 11.49 -13.53 -9.26
C GLU A 302 11.27 -13.34 -10.77
N LYS A 303 11.94 -14.16 -11.57
CA LYS A 303 11.75 -14.20 -13.03
C LYS A 303 11.51 -15.63 -13.47
N ILE A 304 10.79 -15.77 -14.58
CA ILE A 304 10.57 -17.09 -15.18
C ILE A 304 11.79 -17.52 -15.99
N TYR A 305 12.51 -16.52 -16.56
CA TYR A 305 13.65 -16.77 -17.44
C TYR A 305 14.71 -15.69 -17.27
#